data_8e3fb15fb8bd93aecc274e4ef4578430
#
_entry.id   8e3fb15fb8bd93aecc274e4ef4578430
#
_cell.length_a   1.000
_cell.length_b   1.000
_cell.length_c   1.000
_cell.angle_alpha   90.00
_cell.angle_beta   90.00
_cell.angle_gamma   90.00
#
_symmetry.space_group_name_H-M   'P 1'
#
loop_
_entity.id
_entity.type
_entity.pdbx_description
1 polymer ?
#
loop_
_entity_poly.entity_id
_entity_poly.type
_entity_poly.pdbx_seq_one_letter_code
_entity_poly.pdbx_strand_id
1 'polypeptide(L)'
;MRAFITGGAGFIGSHLADALIARGDTVTILDNLSTGSRKNIAHLEGKITIVEGDIRDKDLVDNLVSESDTVFHMAAALGVKNIMEHTIESIDRNFSGSEVVLNAATKHNKRLLIASTSEIYGKNPNQPLNEESDRVVGAPQKIRWTYSDAKALEEAVAHTLHKTHGLKVTTVRFFNTVGPRQTGQYGMVVPRFIQAALKNEDIIIYDDGSQSRVFCHVEDAVRAVLTLSLIHISEPTRPY
;
A
#
# COMPACT_ATOMS: atom_id res chain seq x y z
N MET A 1 11.59 12.29 -12.93
CA MET A 1 12.04 12.30 -11.51
C MET A 1 12.64 10.94 -11.16
N ARG A 2 13.36 10.86 -10.03
CA ARG A 2 13.84 9.59 -9.48
C ARG A 2 12.80 9.09 -8.48
N ALA A 3 12.08 8.04 -8.84
CA ALA A 3 11.04 7.43 -8.03
C ALA A 3 11.60 6.20 -7.30
N PHE A 4 11.36 6.12 -6.00
CA PHE A 4 11.66 4.94 -5.20
C PHE A 4 10.36 4.27 -4.76
N ILE A 5 10.21 2.97 -5.04
CA ILE A 5 9.01 2.19 -4.73
C ILE A 5 9.39 1.06 -3.79
N THR A 6 8.87 1.05 -2.58
CA THR A 6 8.90 -0.15 -1.74
C THR A 6 7.72 -1.06 -2.09
N GLY A 7 7.94 -2.36 -2.14
CA GLY A 7 6.91 -3.31 -2.59
C GLY A 7 6.62 -3.24 -4.09
N GLY A 8 7.63 -2.83 -4.88
CA GLY A 8 7.48 -2.60 -6.32
C GLY A 8 7.30 -3.86 -7.16
N ALA A 9 7.62 -5.05 -6.65
CA ALA A 9 7.31 -6.33 -7.29
C ALA A 9 5.93 -6.89 -6.93
N GLY A 10 5.18 -6.18 -6.07
CA GLY A 10 3.80 -6.49 -5.70
C GLY A 10 2.79 -6.14 -6.78
N PHE A 11 1.51 -6.37 -6.48
CA PHE A 11 0.40 -6.10 -7.40
C PHE A 11 0.35 -4.62 -7.81
N ILE A 12 0.07 -3.70 -6.89
CA ILE A 12 -0.08 -2.27 -7.20
C ILE A 12 1.29 -1.66 -7.57
N GLY A 13 2.35 -2.01 -6.83
CA GLY A 13 3.69 -1.46 -7.04
C GLY A 13 4.25 -1.73 -8.44
N SER A 14 4.00 -2.91 -9.02
CA SER A 14 4.47 -3.24 -10.36
C SER A 14 3.74 -2.45 -11.47
N HIS A 15 2.44 -2.18 -11.31
CA HIS A 15 1.70 -1.30 -12.23
C HIS A 15 2.13 0.17 -12.08
N LEU A 16 2.46 0.58 -10.86
CA LEU A 16 3.01 1.91 -10.63
C LEU A 16 4.38 2.08 -11.29
N ALA A 17 5.24 1.04 -11.22
CA ALA A 17 6.52 1.03 -11.92
C ALA A 17 6.35 1.18 -13.43
N ASP A 18 5.41 0.43 -14.04
CA ASP A 18 5.08 0.56 -15.47
C ASP A 18 4.71 2.00 -15.83
N ALA A 19 3.81 2.60 -15.06
CA ALA A 19 3.30 3.94 -15.34
C ALA A 19 4.38 5.03 -15.17
N LEU A 20 5.26 4.88 -14.17
CA LEU A 20 6.39 5.79 -13.96
C LEU A 20 7.41 5.69 -15.10
N ILE A 21 7.75 4.48 -15.54
CA ILE A 21 8.63 4.28 -16.70
C ILE A 21 8.01 4.84 -17.98
N ALA A 22 6.72 4.59 -18.20
CA ALA A 22 6.01 5.16 -19.36
C ALA A 22 5.98 6.69 -19.34
N ARG A 23 6.01 7.31 -18.17
CA ARG A 23 6.14 8.76 -17.99
C ARG A 23 7.57 9.30 -18.21
N GLY A 24 8.56 8.42 -18.28
CA GLY A 24 9.98 8.79 -18.44
C GLY A 24 10.74 9.02 -17.14
N ASP A 25 10.24 8.48 -16.03
CA ASP A 25 10.92 8.55 -14.75
C ASP A 25 12.00 7.47 -14.60
N THR A 26 12.98 7.71 -13.74
CA THR A 26 13.91 6.68 -13.29
C THR A 26 13.32 5.99 -12.08
N VAL A 27 13.25 4.67 -12.09
CA VAL A 27 12.57 3.89 -11.05
C VAL A 27 13.55 2.95 -10.35
N THR A 28 13.58 3.03 -9.02
CA THR A 28 14.23 2.05 -8.14
C THR A 28 13.17 1.34 -7.31
N ILE A 29 13.25 0.01 -7.25
CA ILE A 29 12.34 -0.84 -6.47
C ILE A 29 13.11 -1.51 -5.36
N LEU A 30 12.55 -1.51 -4.14
CA LEU A 30 12.93 -2.37 -3.02
C LEU A 30 11.80 -3.35 -2.75
N ASP A 31 12.09 -4.66 -2.79
CA ASP A 31 11.12 -5.71 -2.49
C ASP A 31 11.84 -6.94 -1.92
N ASN A 32 11.29 -7.57 -0.91
CA ASN A 32 11.84 -8.80 -0.33
C ASN A 32 11.21 -10.07 -0.93
N LEU A 33 10.35 -9.90 -1.94
CA LEU A 33 9.65 -10.95 -2.69
C LEU A 33 8.79 -11.90 -1.82
N SER A 34 8.45 -11.49 -0.59
CA SER A 34 7.61 -12.31 0.31
C SER A 34 6.18 -12.46 -0.20
N THR A 35 5.66 -11.44 -0.86
CA THR A 35 4.35 -11.43 -1.51
C THR A 35 4.40 -10.96 -2.96
N GLY A 36 5.44 -10.19 -3.29
CA GLY A 36 5.77 -9.78 -4.65
C GLY A 36 6.34 -10.92 -5.50
N SER A 37 6.44 -10.68 -6.81
CA SER A 37 7.00 -11.65 -7.75
C SER A 37 7.85 -10.96 -8.80
N ARG A 38 9.05 -11.51 -9.06
CA ARG A 38 9.90 -11.04 -10.18
C ARG A 38 9.17 -11.09 -11.53
N LYS A 39 8.20 -12.01 -11.70
CA LYS A 39 7.37 -12.08 -12.93
C LYS A 39 6.60 -10.79 -13.20
N ASN A 40 6.19 -10.08 -12.15
CA ASN A 40 5.42 -8.84 -12.28
C ASN A 40 6.23 -7.69 -12.88
N ILE A 41 7.56 -7.75 -12.79
CA ILE A 41 8.48 -6.68 -13.20
C ILE A 41 9.51 -7.16 -14.24
N ALA A 42 9.46 -8.42 -14.68
CA ALA A 42 10.43 -8.99 -15.61
C ALA A 42 10.53 -8.21 -16.95
N HIS A 43 9.43 -7.68 -17.44
CA HIS A 43 9.38 -6.87 -18.67
C HIS A 43 10.00 -5.47 -18.53
N LEU A 44 10.36 -5.09 -17.31
CA LEU A 44 11.07 -3.84 -16.98
C LEU A 44 12.57 -4.05 -16.76
N GLU A 45 13.08 -5.28 -16.97
CA GLU A 45 14.51 -5.57 -16.83
C GLU A 45 15.35 -4.64 -17.71
N GLY A 46 16.43 -4.10 -17.15
CA GLY A 46 17.27 -3.09 -17.82
C GLY A 46 16.68 -1.67 -17.88
N LYS A 47 15.42 -1.45 -17.47
CA LYS A 47 14.78 -0.14 -17.41
C LYS A 47 14.65 0.40 -16.00
N ILE A 48 14.73 -0.47 -14.99
CA ILE A 48 14.60 -0.14 -13.57
C ILE A 48 15.78 -0.72 -12.79
N THR A 49 16.04 -0.13 -11.62
CA THR A 49 16.93 -0.73 -10.61
C THR A 49 16.11 -1.56 -9.64
N ILE A 50 16.47 -2.84 -9.49
CA ILE A 50 15.80 -3.76 -8.56
C ILE A 50 16.75 -4.08 -7.43
N VAL A 51 16.34 -3.75 -6.20
CA VAL A 51 17.05 -4.08 -4.97
C VAL A 51 16.20 -5.10 -4.20
N GLU A 52 16.75 -6.29 -3.98
CA GLU A 52 16.11 -7.29 -3.14
C GLU A 52 16.54 -7.05 -1.69
N GLY A 53 15.58 -6.74 -0.82
CA GLY A 53 15.87 -6.40 0.57
C GLY A 53 14.61 -6.11 1.38
N ASP A 54 14.78 -5.94 2.68
CA ASP A 54 13.70 -5.67 3.63
C ASP A 54 13.63 -4.18 3.97
N ILE A 55 12.42 -3.64 4.03
CA ILE A 55 12.17 -2.24 4.41
C ILE A 55 12.58 -1.91 5.86
N ARG A 56 12.85 -2.91 6.69
CA ARG A 56 13.36 -2.76 8.06
C ARG A 56 14.88 -2.52 8.11
N ASP A 57 15.58 -2.74 7.01
CA ASP A 57 17.01 -2.40 6.89
C ASP A 57 17.16 -0.87 6.78
N LYS A 58 17.49 -0.24 7.91
CA LYS A 58 17.55 1.21 8.04
C LYS A 58 18.58 1.84 7.12
N ASP A 59 19.76 1.24 6.98
CA ASP A 59 20.86 1.79 6.18
C ASP A 59 20.53 1.67 4.69
N LEU A 60 19.98 0.55 4.27
CA LEU A 60 19.55 0.34 2.90
C LEU A 60 18.45 1.32 2.51
N VAL A 61 17.41 1.45 3.35
CA VAL A 61 16.29 2.37 3.08
C VAL A 61 16.74 3.83 3.11
N ASP A 62 17.59 4.22 4.06
CA ASP A 62 18.12 5.58 4.16
C ASP A 62 18.87 5.98 2.87
N ASN A 63 19.73 5.08 2.36
CA ASN A 63 20.46 5.29 1.12
C ASN A 63 19.52 5.45 -0.09
N LEU A 64 18.56 4.53 -0.27
CA LEU A 64 17.63 4.55 -1.41
C LEU A 64 16.71 5.77 -1.37
N VAL A 65 16.24 6.15 -0.19
CA VAL A 65 15.44 7.38 0.00
C VAL A 65 16.27 8.61 -0.30
N SER A 66 17.52 8.69 0.14
CA SER A 66 18.39 9.85 -0.09
C SER A 66 18.58 10.16 -1.57
N GLU A 67 18.69 9.12 -2.40
CA GLU A 67 18.91 9.21 -3.84
C GLU A 67 17.63 9.48 -4.65
N SER A 68 16.45 9.39 -4.02
CA SER A 68 15.16 9.58 -4.69
C SER A 68 14.66 11.03 -4.63
N ASP A 69 13.69 11.38 -5.46
CA ASP A 69 12.94 12.64 -5.40
C ASP A 69 11.57 12.42 -4.75
N THR A 70 10.97 11.25 -4.98
CA THR A 70 9.67 10.84 -4.42
C THR A 70 9.71 9.37 -4.03
N VAL A 71 9.18 9.08 -2.86
CA VAL A 71 9.04 7.72 -2.32
C VAL A 71 7.58 7.29 -2.41
N PHE A 72 7.34 6.10 -2.95
CA PHE A 72 6.04 5.44 -2.98
C PHE A 72 6.13 4.21 -2.07
N HIS A 73 5.55 4.30 -0.90
CA HIS A 73 5.57 3.22 0.07
C HIS A 73 4.36 2.30 -0.13
N MET A 74 4.56 1.27 -1.00
CA MET A 74 3.55 0.27 -1.34
C MET A 74 3.75 -1.06 -0.60
N ALA A 75 4.90 -1.24 0.07
CA ALA A 75 5.20 -2.45 0.82
C ALA A 75 4.27 -2.60 2.02
N ALA A 76 3.63 -3.75 2.13
CA ALA A 76 2.86 -4.15 3.30
C ALA A 76 2.75 -5.67 3.36
N ALA A 77 2.70 -6.24 4.57
CA ALA A 77 2.27 -7.63 4.75
C ALA A 77 0.75 -7.67 4.64
N LEU A 78 0.25 -8.30 3.59
CA LEU A 78 -1.16 -8.31 3.22
C LEU A 78 -1.78 -9.72 3.35
N GLY A 79 -3.11 -9.73 3.43
CA GLY A 79 -3.95 -10.91 3.39
C GLY A 79 -4.33 -11.43 4.76
N VAL A 80 -5.64 -11.55 4.98
CA VAL A 80 -6.23 -11.96 6.27
C VAL A 80 -5.62 -13.28 6.76
N LYS A 81 -5.45 -14.25 5.87
CA LYS A 81 -4.86 -15.55 6.22
C LYS A 81 -3.41 -15.40 6.70
N ASN A 82 -2.58 -14.70 5.95
CA ASN A 82 -1.17 -14.48 6.29
C ASN A 82 -1.02 -13.70 7.61
N ILE A 83 -1.85 -12.67 7.82
CA ILE A 83 -1.86 -11.88 9.05
C ILE A 83 -2.28 -12.73 10.25
N MET A 84 -3.24 -13.64 10.09
CA MET A 84 -3.69 -14.52 11.18
C MET A 84 -2.65 -15.61 11.52
N GLU A 85 -1.94 -16.14 10.53
CA GLU A 85 -0.91 -17.19 10.73
C GLU A 85 0.42 -16.62 11.25
N HIS A 86 0.75 -15.36 10.88
CA HIS A 86 2.00 -14.69 11.21
C HIS A 86 1.78 -13.29 11.79
N THR A 87 0.90 -13.18 12.80
CA THR A 87 0.40 -11.90 13.30
C THR A 87 1.51 -10.96 13.76
N ILE A 88 2.41 -11.43 14.62
CA ILE A 88 3.48 -10.59 15.19
C ILE A 88 4.42 -10.08 14.10
N GLU A 89 4.84 -10.98 13.19
CA GLU A 89 5.72 -10.62 12.08
C GLU A 89 5.02 -9.65 11.10
N SER A 90 3.72 -9.81 10.88
CA SER A 90 2.93 -8.91 10.05
C SER A 90 2.80 -7.52 10.65
N ILE A 91 2.61 -7.42 11.98
CA ILE A 91 2.60 -6.14 12.70
C ILE A 91 3.96 -5.46 12.59
N ASP A 92 5.04 -6.20 12.88
CA ASP A 92 6.41 -5.67 12.81
C ASP A 92 6.75 -5.16 11.40
N ARG A 93 6.49 -5.94 10.36
CA ARG A 93 6.71 -5.52 8.98
C ARG A 93 5.89 -4.28 8.60
N ASN A 94 4.62 -4.25 8.97
CA ASN A 94 3.74 -3.15 8.61
C ASN A 94 4.05 -1.87 9.38
N PHE A 95 4.39 -1.96 10.65
CA PHE A 95 4.65 -0.78 11.47
C PHE A 95 6.13 -0.40 11.49
N SER A 96 7.02 -1.28 11.94
CA SER A 96 8.46 -0.96 12.05
C SER A 96 9.08 -0.69 10.68
N GLY A 97 8.66 -1.42 9.63
CA GLY A 97 9.12 -1.14 8.27
C GLY A 97 8.68 0.22 7.75
N SER A 98 7.40 0.58 7.99
CA SER A 98 6.88 1.90 7.60
C SER A 98 7.53 3.02 8.40
N GLU A 99 7.82 2.82 9.69
CA GLU A 99 8.55 3.78 10.52
C GLU A 99 9.94 4.11 9.94
N VAL A 100 10.66 3.11 9.47
CA VAL A 100 11.97 3.31 8.81
C VAL A 100 11.83 4.20 7.58
N VAL A 101 10.85 3.94 6.72
CA VAL A 101 10.60 4.72 5.50
C VAL A 101 10.17 6.16 5.84
N LEU A 102 9.28 6.33 6.80
CA LEU A 102 8.81 7.65 7.27
C LEU A 102 9.96 8.48 7.82
N ASN A 103 10.80 7.91 8.67
CA ASN A 103 11.96 8.58 9.26
C ASN A 103 12.99 8.98 8.19
N ALA A 104 13.30 8.07 7.24
CA ALA A 104 14.22 8.38 6.14
C ALA A 104 13.67 9.48 5.23
N ALA A 105 12.39 9.43 4.87
CA ALA A 105 11.76 10.47 4.06
C ALA A 105 11.75 11.84 4.77
N THR A 106 11.53 11.85 6.08
CA THR A 106 11.60 13.06 6.91
C THR A 106 13.03 13.62 6.95
N LYS A 107 14.01 12.76 7.27
CA LYS A 107 15.44 13.13 7.36
C LYS A 107 15.95 13.77 6.07
N HIS A 108 15.56 13.22 4.92
CA HIS A 108 16.01 13.68 3.60
C HIS A 108 15.03 14.66 2.94
N ASN A 109 14.00 15.13 3.65
CA ASN A 109 12.96 16.05 3.15
C ASN A 109 12.36 15.61 1.81
N LYS A 110 12.04 14.31 1.67
CA LYS A 110 11.49 13.74 0.45
C LYS A 110 9.97 13.78 0.45
N ARG A 111 9.38 13.77 -0.75
CA ARG A 111 7.97 13.50 -0.90
C ARG A 111 7.72 12.02 -0.64
N LEU A 112 6.67 11.73 0.12
CA LEU A 112 6.29 10.39 0.44
C LEU A 112 4.79 10.19 0.17
N LEU A 113 4.47 9.17 -0.61
CA LEU A 113 3.10 8.67 -0.72
C LEU A 113 3.04 7.30 -0.05
N ILE A 114 2.11 7.15 0.91
CA ILE A 114 1.91 5.90 1.64
C ILE A 114 0.60 5.24 1.27
N ALA A 115 0.67 3.93 1.05
CA ALA A 115 -0.49 3.08 0.81
C ALA A 115 -1.15 2.71 2.14
N SER A 116 -2.29 3.31 2.43
CA SER A 116 -3.18 2.91 3.50
C SER A 116 -4.35 2.07 2.96
N THR A 117 -5.38 1.85 3.73
CA THR A 117 -6.45 0.91 3.45
C THR A 117 -7.81 1.40 3.92
N SER A 118 -8.87 1.03 3.19
CA SER A 118 -10.25 1.22 3.65
C SER A 118 -10.59 0.43 4.92
N GLU A 119 -9.79 -0.56 5.28
CA GLU A 119 -9.99 -1.31 6.54
C GLU A 119 -9.85 -0.45 7.79
N ILE A 120 -9.26 0.74 7.68
CA ILE A 120 -9.20 1.72 8.76
C ILE A 120 -10.59 2.09 9.27
N TYR A 121 -11.57 2.23 8.40
CA TYR A 121 -12.95 2.55 8.78
C TYR A 121 -13.64 1.43 9.58
N GLY A 122 -13.15 0.20 9.47
CA GLY A 122 -13.67 -0.94 10.22
C GLY A 122 -15.11 -1.26 9.85
N LYS A 123 -15.98 -1.18 10.84
CA LYS A 123 -17.43 -1.43 10.75
C LYS A 123 -18.25 -0.15 10.78
N ASN A 124 -17.69 0.98 10.37
CA ASN A 124 -18.43 2.25 10.37
C ASN A 124 -19.68 2.12 9.49
N PRO A 125 -20.89 2.31 10.06
CA PRO A 125 -22.14 2.18 9.31
C PRO A 125 -22.49 3.42 8.50
N ASN A 126 -21.85 4.54 8.78
CA ASN A 126 -22.17 5.84 8.14
C ASN A 126 -21.59 5.90 6.72
N GLN A 127 -22.45 5.94 5.74
CA GLN A 127 -22.10 6.01 4.31
C GLN A 127 -22.61 7.34 3.72
N PRO A 128 -21.90 7.93 2.75
CA PRO A 128 -20.59 7.53 2.22
C PRO A 128 -19.44 7.85 3.20
N LEU A 129 -18.39 7.02 3.18
CA LEU A 129 -17.18 7.26 3.96
C LEU A 129 -16.35 8.40 3.34
N ASN A 130 -15.67 9.16 4.18
CA ASN A 130 -14.70 10.18 3.80
C ASN A 130 -13.46 10.10 4.70
N GLU A 131 -12.48 10.97 4.47
CA GLU A 131 -11.18 10.91 5.16
C GLU A 131 -11.29 11.21 6.67
N GLU A 132 -12.32 11.94 7.09
CA GLU A 132 -12.58 12.31 8.50
C GLU A 132 -13.52 11.33 9.21
N SER A 133 -14.02 10.32 8.49
CA SER A 133 -14.93 9.33 9.08
C SER A 133 -14.26 8.53 10.21
N ASP A 134 -14.99 8.36 11.31
CA ASP A 134 -14.52 7.62 12.48
C ASP A 134 -14.14 6.17 12.17
N ARG A 135 -13.20 5.66 12.95
CA ARG A 135 -12.84 4.24 12.98
C ARG A 135 -13.75 3.49 13.94
N VAL A 136 -14.44 2.46 13.45
CA VAL A 136 -15.27 1.56 14.28
C VAL A 136 -14.71 0.14 14.17
N VAL A 137 -13.74 -0.20 15.01
CA VAL A 137 -13.08 -1.52 15.02
C VAL A 137 -13.60 -2.41 16.16
N GLY A 138 -13.30 -3.69 16.11
CA GLY A 138 -13.68 -4.63 17.17
C GLY A 138 -12.68 -4.66 18.32
N ALA A 139 -12.94 -5.55 19.29
CA ALA A 139 -12.07 -5.73 20.44
C ALA A 139 -10.64 -6.15 20.03
N PRO A 140 -9.59 -5.69 20.72
CA PRO A 140 -8.18 -5.93 20.35
C PRO A 140 -7.79 -7.41 20.26
N GLN A 141 -8.48 -8.30 20.99
CA GLN A 141 -8.24 -9.75 20.93
C GLN A 141 -8.63 -10.36 19.57
N LYS A 142 -9.37 -9.64 18.74
CA LYS A 142 -9.75 -10.08 17.39
C LYS A 142 -8.64 -9.73 16.41
N ILE A 143 -7.74 -10.67 16.14
CA ILE A 143 -6.56 -10.57 15.27
C ILE A 143 -6.87 -9.92 13.90
N ARG A 144 -8.12 -10.08 13.40
CA ARG A 144 -8.57 -9.45 12.16
C ARG A 144 -8.27 -7.94 12.08
N TRP A 145 -8.26 -7.24 13.21
CA TRP A 145 -8.11 -5.78 13.24
C TRP A 145 -6.66 -5.30 13.26
N THR A 146 -5.71 -6.19 13.50
CA THR A 146 -4.28 -5.83 13.64
C THR A 146 -3.72 -5.10 12.42
N TYR A 147 -4.14 -5.47 11.21
CA TYR A 147 -3.74 -4.78 9.99
C TYR A 147 -4.30 -3.34 9.94
N SER A 148 -5.58 -3.18 10.21
CA SER A 148 -6.23 -1.88 10.32
C SER A 148 -5.57 -1.00 11.38
N ASP A 149 -5.20 -1.57 12.52
CA ASP A 149 -4.57 -0.85 13.62
C ASP A 149 -3.14 -0.44 13.27
N ALA A 150 -2.35 -1.32 12.65
CA ALA A 150 -1.01 -0.99 12.19
C ALA A 150 -1.04 0.15 11.14
N LYS A 151 -1.94 0.09 10.17
CA LYS A 151 -2.09 1.13 9.15
C LYS A 151 -2.62 2.46 9.73
N ALA A 152 -3.51 2.42 10.71
CA ALA A 152 -3.96 3.63 11.38
C ALA A 152 -2.84 4.29 12.20
N LEU A 153 -2.00 3.49 12.84
CA LEU A 153 -0.84 4.02 13.56
C LEU A 153 0.18 4.63 12.58
N GLU A 154 0.41 4.00 11.43
CA GLU A 154 1.24 4.54 10.35
C GLU A 154 0.72 5.92 9.87
N GLU A 155 -0.59 6.06 9.63
CA GLU A 155 -1.19 7.36 9.27
C GLU A 155 -1.00 8.40 10.38
N ALA A 156 -1.19 8.02 11.64
CA ALA A 156 -1.03 8.93 12.78
C ALA A 156 0.43 9.42 12.92
N VAL A 157 1.42 8.53 12.73
CA VAL A 157 2.84 8.89 12.73
C VAL A 157 3.16 9.79 11.54
N ALA A 158 2.70 9.46 10.33
CA ALA A 158 2.90 10.28 9.15
C ALA A 158 2.34 11.69 9.31
N HIS A 159 1.12 11.82 9.84
CA HIS A 159 0.48 13.11 10.13
C HIS A 159 1.24 13.89 11.21
N THR A 160 1.73 13.23 12.25
CA THR A 160 2.55 13.85 13.28
C THR A 160 3.87 14.38 12.72
N LEU A 161 4.57 13.58 11.90
CA LEU A 161 5.81 14.01 11.24
C LEU A 161 5.58 15.17 10.26
N HIS A 162 4.44 15.19 9.57
CA HIS A 162 4.03 16.34 8.77
C HIS A 162 3.94 17.61 9.63
N LYS A 163 3.21 17.55 10.75
CA LYS A 163 3.00 18.72 11.63
C LYS A 163 4.28 19.19 12.34
N THR A 164 5.12 18.26 12.76
CA THR A 164 6.29 18.59 13.63
C THR A 164 7.58 18.79 12.85
N HIS A 165 7.74 18.12 11.70
CA HIS A 165 8.97 18.12 10.91
C HIS A 165 8.77 18.54 9.45
N GLY A 166 7.53 18.88 9.05
CA GLY A 166 7.23 19.33 7.69
C GLY A 166 7.31 18.22 6.63
N LEU A 167 7.18 16.93 7.02
CA LEU A 167 7.19 15.82 6.07
C LEU A 167 6.12 16.04 4.98
N LYS A 168 6.52 15.98 3.72
CA LYS A 168 5.61 16.09 2.57
C LYS A 168 5.00 14.75 2.29
N VAL A 169 3.96 14.37 3.03
CA VAL A 169 3.33 13.05 2.94
C VAL A 169 1.91 13.14 2.39
N THR A 170 1.56 12.18 1.54
CA THR A 170 0.21 11.93 1.05
C THR A 170 -0.19 10.51 1.43
N THR A 171 -1.32 10.35 2.11
CA THR A 171 -1.87 9.04 2.46
C THR A 171 -3.01 8.68 1.51
N VAL A 172 -2.97 7.46 0.96
CA VAL A 172 -4.00 6.94 0.05
C VAL A 172 -4.63 5.70 0.66
N ARG A 173 -5.90 5.77 1.01
CA ARG A 173 -6.68 4.63 1.53
C ARG A 173 -7.28 3.85 0.37
N PHE A 174 -6.59 2.80 -0.05
CA PHE A 174 -7.10 1.91 -1.10
C PHE A 174 -8.32 1.13 -0.62
N PHE A 175 -9.34 1.09 -1.47
CA PHE A 175 -10.44 0.12 -1.37
C PHE A 175 -10.06 -1.15 -2.14
N ASN A 176 -11.03 -2.03 -2.44
CA ASN A 176 -10.73 -3.31 -3.08
C ASN A 176 -10.19 -3.08 -4.51
N THR A 177 -8.89 -2.95 -4.62
CA THR A 177 -8.23 -2.82 -5.93
C THR A 177 -8.15 -4.17 -6.60
N VAL A 178 -8.51 -4.24 -7.88
CA VAL A 178 -8.54 -5.46 -8.69
C VAL A 178 -7.86 -5.25 -10.03
N GLY A 179 -7.34 -6.31 -10.62
CA GLY A 179 -6.73 -6.24 -11.95
C GLY A 179 -5.66 -7.31 -12.20
N PRO A 180 -4.97 -7.24 -13.34
CA PRO A 180 -3.87 -8.14 -13.69
C PRO A 180 -2.79 -8.19 -12.59
N ARG A 181 -2.08 -9.31 -12.48
CA ARG A 181 -1.04 -9.57 -11.46
C ARG A 181 -1.56 -9.68 -10.02
N GLN A 182 -2.87 -9.55 -9.78
CA GLN A 182 -3.44 -9.82 -8.46
C GLN A 182 -3.48 -11.33 -8.21
N THR A 183 -3.01 -11.75 -7.04
CA THR A 183 -3.08 -13.17 -6.64
C THR A 183 -4.28 -13.45 -5.75
N GLY A 184 -4.95 -14.60 -5.95
CA GLY A 184 -6.01 -15.10 -5.07
C GLY A 184 -5.50 -15.77 -3.79
N GLN A 185 -4.19 -15.94 -3.64
CA GLN A 185 -3.56 -16.69 -2.55
C GLN A 185 -3.89 -16.12 -1.15
N TYR A 186 -4.15 -14.81 -1.05
CA TYR A 186 -4.38 -14.12 0.21
C TYR A 186 -5.86 -13.89 0.54
N GLY A 187 -6.77 -14.59 -0.13
CA GLY A 187 -8.20 -14.56 0.20
C GLY A 187 -9.02 -13.49 -0.53
N MET A 188 -8.47 -12.87 -1.57
CA MET A 188 -9.18 -11.86 -2.38
C MET A 188 -10.32 -12.51 -3.18
N VAL A 189 -11.54 -11.95 -3.07
CA VAL A 189 -12.76 -12.57 -3.62
C VAL A 189 -12.72 -12.70 -5.15
N VAL A 190 -12.39 -11.61 -5.87
CA VAL A 190 -12.41 -11.60 -7.34
C VAL A 190 -11.41 -12.58 -7.95
N PRO A 191 -10.11 -12.61 -7.58
CA PRO A 191 -9.19 -13.62 -8.10
C PRO A 191 -9.61 -15.06 -7.78
N ARG A 192 -10.22 -15.33 -6.62
CA ARG A 192 -10.72 -16.66 -6.27
C ARG A 192 -11.88 -17.08 -7.15
N PHE A 193 -12.83 -16.18 -7.39
CA PHE A 193 -13.96 -16.45 -8.29
C PHE A 193 -13.48 -16.71 -9.72
N ILE A 194 -12.54 -15.90 -10.21
CA ILE A 194 -11.94 -16.11 -11.54
C ILE A 194 -11.24 -17.48 -11.61
N GLN A 195 -10.45 -17.85 -10.60
CA GLN A 195 -9.77 -19.15 -10.57
C GLN A 195 -10.75 -20.32 -10.57
N ALA A 196 -11.81 -20.26 -9.75
CA ALA A 196 -12.84 -21.29 -9.71
C ALA A 196 -13.55 -21.41 -11.08
N ALA A 197 -13.96 -20.28 -11.67
CA ALA A 197 -14.60 -20.26 -12.97
C ALA A 197 -13.70 -20.82 -14.08
N LEU A 198 -12.41 -20.47 -14.12
CA LEU A 198 -11.46 -20.98 -15.11
C LEU A 198 -11.18 -22.48 -14.97
N LYS A 199 -11.31 -23.04 -13.77
CA LYS A 199 -11.14 -24.46 -13.49
C LYS A 199 -12.45 -25.25 -13.56
N ASN A 200 -13.56 -24.57 -13.82
CA ASN A 200 -14.91 -25.17 -13.77
C ASN A 200 -15.22 -25.77 -12.38
N GLU A 201 -14.74 -25.11 -11.32
CA GLU A 201 -15.00 -25.44 -9.92
C GLU A 201 -16.14 -24.56 -9.38
N ASP A 202 -16.79 -24.99 -8.30
CA ASP A 202 -17.87 -24.25 -7.66
C ASP A 202 -17.38 -22.91 -7.09
N ILE A 203 -18.16 -21.86 -7.31
CA ILE A 203 -17.91 -20.54 -6.69
C ILE A 203 -18.54 -20.54 -5.30
N ILE A 204 -17.69 -20.50 -4.29
CA ILE A 204 -18.12 -20.52 -2.88
C ILE A 204 -18.51 -19.09 -2.46
N ILE A 205 -19.79 -18.91 -2.15
CA ILE A 205 -20.33 -17.70 -1.55
C ILE A 205 -20.39 -17.90 -0.03
N TYR A 206 -19.78 -16.99 0.71
CA TYR A 206 -19.84 -17.03 2.17
C TYR A 206 -21.06 -16.29 2.67
N ASP A 207 -21.63 -16.81 3.79
CA ASP A 207 -22.84 -16.28 4.39
C ASP A 207 -24.02 -16.29 3.41
N ASP A 208 -24.89 -15.28 3.41
CA ASP A 208 -26.07 -15.17 2.56
C ASP A 208 -25.84 -14.51 1.19
N GLY A 209 -24.60 -14.06 0.93
CA GLY A 209 -24.24 -13.39 -0.33
C GLY A 209 -24.72 -11.93 -0.45
N SER A 210 -25.29 -11.35 0.59
CA SER A 210 -25.79 -9.97 0.60
C SER A 210 -24.66 -8.92 0.68
N GLN A 211 -23.40 -9.33 0.90
CA GLN A 211 -22.28 -8.41 1.08
C GLN A 211 -22.00 -7.64 -0.21
N SER A 212 -21.96 -6.34 -0.11
CA SER A 212 -21.53 -5.44 -1.19
C SER A 212 -20.10 -4.95 -0.99
N ARG A 213 -19.38 -4.71 -2.08
CA ARG A 213 -18.03 -4.14 -2.07
C ARG A 213 -17.88 -3.16 -3.23
N VAL A 214 -17.09 -2.11 -2.99
CA VAL A 214 -16.64 -1.20 -4.04
C VAL A 214 -15.32 -1.72 -4.59
N PHE A 215 -15.18 -1.79 -5.90
CA PHE A 215 -13.96 -2.22 -6.58
C PHE A 215 -13.41 -1.07 -7.42
N CYS A 216 -12.08 -0.96 -7.44
CA CYS A 216 -11.33 -0.03 -8.27
C CYS A 216 -10.34 -0.81 -9.14
N HIS A 217 -10.32 -0.54 -10.44
CA HIS A 217 -9.30 -1.16 -11.30
C HIS A 217 -7.91 -0.62 -10.98
N VAL A 218 -6.88 -1.47 -11.04
CA VAL A 218 -5.51 -1.10 -10.66
C VAL A 218 -4.96 0.07 -11.47
N GLU A 219 -5.33 0.19 -12.75
CA GLU A 219 -4.92 1.32 -13.58
C GLU A 219 -5.50 2.65 -13.09
N ASP A 220 -6.75 2.65 -12.63
CA ASP A 220 -7.37 3.84 -12.04
C ASP A 220 -6.73 4.20 -10.70
N ALA A 221 -6.44 3.19 -9.88
CA ALA A 221 -5.72 3.35 -8.62
C ALA A 221 -4.33 3.95 -8.85
N VAL A 222 -3.57 3.44 -9.81
CA VAL A 222 -2.24 3.95 -10.17
C VAL A 222 -2.32 5.37 -10.75
N ARG A 223 -3.31 5.66 -11.61
CA ARG A 223 -3.54 7.01 -12.12
C ARG A 223 -3.81 8.01 -11.00
N ALA A 224 -4.62 7.63 -10.01
CA ALA A 224 -4.87 8.45 -8.82
C ALA A 224 -3.59 8.69 -8.02
N VAL A 225 -2.79 7.64 -7.75
CA VAL A 225 -1.49 7.73 -7.06
C VAL A 225 -0.55 8.70 -7.78
N LEU A 226 -0.41 8.58 -9.09
CA LEU A 226 0.44 9.48 -9.87
C LEU A 226 -0.04 10.93 -9.81
N THR A 227 -1.34 11.15 -9.93
CA THR A 227 -1.93 12.49 -9.82
C THR A 227 -1.65 13.10 -8.44
N LEU A 228 -1.91 12.36 -7.37
CA LEU A 228 -1.68 12.79 -5.99
C LEU A 228 -0.20 13.05 -5.69
N SER A 229 0.72 12.29 -6.32
CA SER A 229 2.16 12.49 -6.14
C SER A 229 2.68 13.81 -6.73
N LEU A 230 1.95 14.40 -7.66
CA LEU A 230 2.29 15.68 -8.32
C LEU A 230 1.65 16.89 -7.63
N ILE A 231 0.61 16.67 -6.84
CA ILE A 231 -0.03 17.75 -6.10
C ILE A 231 0.96 18.28 -5.07
N HIS A 232 1.37 19.54 -5.21
CA HIS A 232 1.95 20.26 -4.11
C HIS A 232 0.88 20.33 -3.05
N ILE A 233 1.13 19.76 -1.86
CA ILE A 233 0.29 20.03 -0.71
C ILE A 233 0.47 21.52 -0.39
N SER A 234 -0.25 22.36 -1.11
CA SER A 234 -0.65 23.64 -0.59
C SER A 234 -1.62 23.29 0.53
N GLU A 235 -1.37 23.79 1.72
CA GLU A 235 -2.18 23.56 2.91
C GLU A 235 -3.66 23.55 2.56
N PRO A 236 -4.46 22.65 3.18
CA PRO A 236 -5.90 22.80 3.10
C PRO A 236 -6.25 24.17 3.68
N THR A 237 -6.46 25.14 2.82
CA THR A 237 -7.01 26.45 3.17
C THR A 237 -8.49 26.28 3.48
N ARG A 238 -8.84 25.44 4.44
CA ARG A 238 -10.12 25.46 5.11
C ARG A 238 -9.88 25.88 6.55
N PRO A 239 -10.26 27.14 6.92
CA PRO A 239 -10.35 27.48 8.32
C PRO A 239 -11.44 26.59 8.94
N TYR A 240 -11.16 26.04 10.09
CA TYR A 240 -12.13 25.34 10.94
C TYR A 240 -13.26 26.31 11.34
#